data_dd4e504c0c8eeba2ccdc31b8555fa1a5
#
_entry.id   dd4e504c0c8eeba2ccdc31b8555fa1a5
#
_cell.length_a   1.000
_cell.length_b   1.000
_cell.length_c   1.000
_cell.angle_alpha   90.00
_cell.angle_beta   90.00
_cell.angle_gamma   90.00
#
_symmetry.space_group_name_H-M   'P 1'
#
loop_
_entity.id
_entity.type
_entity.pdbx_description
1 polymer ?
#
loop_
_entity_poly.entity_id
_entity_poly.type
_entity_poly.pdbx_seq_one_letter_code
_entity_poly.pdbx_strand_id
1 'polypeptide(L)'
;MTLEVATPADIADIVALVESAFRGDASRAGWTTEADLLDGRRTGPDEIGAVLADPDRCLLVERDPGGALLASVVLKRDGDAAWLGMLAVRPTSQGGGIGRRVVQAAEAWVATRWRAGRMRMTVIVQRTELIAWYERRGYRRTGETAPFFYGDQRFGLPRRQDLSFIVLEKTLPGTPPG
;
A
#
# COMPACT_ATOMS: atom_id res chain seq x y z
N MET A 1 4.64 18.25 -2.84
CA MET A 1 4.78 16.79 -2.97
C MET A 1 4.10 16.36 -4.26
N THR A 2 4.83 15.73 -5.13
CA THR A 2 4.29 15.26 -6.40
C THR A 2 4.57 13.77 -6.51
N LEU A 3 3.50 12.96 -6.54
CA LEU A 3 3.62 11.55 -6.87
C LEU A 3 3.87 11.41 -8.37
N GLU A 4 4.85 10.60 -8.71
CA GLU A 4 5.21 10.27 -10.09
C GLU A 4 4.82 8.83 -10.39
N VAL A 5 4.47 8.55 -11.65
CA VAL A 5 4.27 7.18 -12.11
C VAL A 5 5.63 6.50 -12.24
N ALA A 6 5.79 5.37 -11.56
CA ALA A 6 7.03 4.59 -11.60
C ALA A 6 7.30 4.02 -13.01
N THR A 7 8.57 3.83 -13.30
CA THR A 7 9.07 3.26 -14.56
C THR A 7 9.84 1.96 -14.31
N PRO A 8 10.12 1.15 -15.33
CA PRO A 8 10.96 -0.05 -15.16
C PRO A 8 12.34 0.21 -14.54
N ALA A 9 12.88 1.41 -14.69
CA ALA A 9 14.15 1.81 -14.08
C ALA A 9 14.08 1.86 -12.54
N ASP A 10 12.88 2.00 -11.98
CA ASP A 10 12.65 2.12 -10.54
C ASP A 10 12.50 0.77 -9.83
N ILE A 11 12.41 -0.34 -10.56
CA ILE A 11 12.06 -1.66 -9.99
C ILE A 11 12.96 -2.04 -8.81
N ALA A 12 14.27 -1.92 -8.97
CA ALA A 12 15.21 -2.31 -7.91
C ALA A 12 15.04 -1.46 -6.64
N ASP A 13 14.87 -0.16 -6.80
CA ASP A 13 14.69 0.76 -5.68
C ASP A 13 13.33 0.57 -5.00
N ILE A 14 12.28 0.26 -5.77
CA ILE A 14 10.94 -0.05 -5.22
C ILE A 14 11.00 -1.33 -4.41
N VAL A 15 11.63 -2.40 -4.91
CA VAL A 15 11.79 -3.66 -4.18
C VAL A 15 12.53 -3.40 -2.86
N ALA A 16 13.63 -2.68 -2.89
CA ALA A 16 14.40 -2.35 -1.69
C ALA A 16 13.58 -1.54 -0.68
N LEU A 17 12.84 -0.54 -1.14
CA LEU A 17 11.97 0.28 -0.29
C LEU A 17 10.87 -0.57 0.37
N VAL A 18 10.15 -1.38 -0.41
CA VAL A 18 9.05 -2.23 0.08
C VAL A 18 9.58 -3.25 1.09
N GLU A 19 10.67 -3.94 0.79
CA GLU A 19 11.27 -4.90 1.72
C GLU A 19 11.67 -4.21 3.04
N SER A 20 12.31 -3.04 2.97
CA SER A 20 12.70 -2.29 4.18
C SER A 20 11.52 -1.84 5.03
N ALA A 21 10.38 -1.54 4.41
CA ALA A 21 9.18 -1.05 5.10
C ALA A 21 8.34 -2.16 5.73
N PHE A 22 8.36 -3.36 5.15
CA PHE A 22 7.46 -4.45 5.56
C PHE A 22 8.15 -5.61 6.26
N ARG A 23 9.42 -5.86 6.00
CA ARG A 23 10.12 -7.07 6.44
C ARG A 23 11.41 -6.78 7.21
N GLY A 24 11.77 -7.73 8.08
CA GLY A 24 13.03 -7.73 8.79
C GLY A 24 13.24 -6.59 9.77
N ASP A 25 14.45 -6.47 10.28
CA ASP A 25 14.79 -5.49 11.33
C ASP A 25 14.74 -4.04 10.82
N ALA A 26 15.02 -3.79 9.55
CA ALA A 26 14.93 -2.45 8.98
C ALA A 26 13.51 -1.87 9.10
N SER A 27 12.47 -2.69 8.95
CA SER A 27 11.06 -2.26 9.09
C SER A 27 10.70 -1.87 10.52
N ARG A 28 11.41 -2.39 11.52
CA ARG A 28 11.18 -2.08 12.95
C ARG A 28 11.64 -0.67 13.35
N ALA A 29 12.42 0.00 12.51
CA ALA A 29 12.75 1.42 12.69
C ALA A 29 11.55 2.33 12.43
N GLY A 30 10.51 1.86 11.73
CA GLY A 30 9.26 2.58 11.52
C GLY A 30 8.26 2.37 12.67
N TRP A 31 7.16 3.14 12.65
CA TRP A 31 6.10 3.03 13.66
C TRP A 31 5.19 1.82 13.44
N THR A 32 5.22 1.20 12.26
CA THR A 32 4.42 0.03 11.90
C THR A 32 5.24 -0.94 11.06
N THR A 33 5.02 -2.24 11.25
CA THR A 33 5.72 -3.31 10.53
C THR A 33 4.86 -4.57 10.48
N GLU A 34 5.12 -5.44 9.52
CA GLU A 34 4.59 -6.81 9.47
C GLU A 34 5.60 -7.85 9.97
N ALA A 35 6.81 -7.43 10.39
CA ALA A 35 7.90 -8.35 10.73
C ALA A 35 7.59 -9.32 11.88
N ASP A 36 6.64 -9.00 12.74
CA ASP A 36 6.18 -9.88 13.81
C ASP A 36 5.13 -10.91 13.36
N LEU A 37 4.52 -10.69 12.19
CA LEU A 37 3.45 -11.52 11.63
C LEU A 37 3.94 -12.38 10.47
N LEU A 38 4.88 -11.88 9.68
CA LEU A 38 5.34 -12.46 8.43
C LEU A 38 6.85 -12.39 8.29
N ASP A 39 7.45 -13.51 7.92
CA ASP A 39 8.81 -13.64 7.43
C ASP A 39 8.84 -13.75 5.90
N GLY A 40 10.01 -13.95 5.32
CA GLY A 40 10.20 -14.07 3.88
C GLY A 40 10.14 -12.72 3.17
N ARG A 41 10.10 -12.79 1.84
CA ARG A 41 10.02 -11.57 1.01
C ARG A 41 8.61 -11.03 0.96
N ARG A 42 8.50 -9.70 0.86
CA ARG A 42 7.23 -9.03 0.59
C ARG A 42 6.94 -8.92 -0.90
N THR A 43 7.98 -8.70 -1.69
CA THR A 43 7.87 -8.54 -3.15
C THR A 43 9.18 -8.90 -3.85
N GLY A 44 9.19 -8.87 -5.18
CA GLY A 44 10.36 -9.10 -6.00
C GLY A 44 10.27 -8.36 -7.34
N PRO A 45 11.38 -8.35 -8.12
CA PRO A 45 11.44 -7.63 -9.39
C PRO A 45 10.35 -8.05 -10.38
N ASP A 46 10.07 -9.35 -10.47
CA ASP A 46 9.06 -9.87 -11.40
C ASP A 46 7.66 -9.41 -11.03
N GLU A 47 7.34 -9.36 -9.74
CA GLU A 47 6.05 -8.88 -9.24
C GLU A 47 5.87 -7.39 -9.52
N ILE A 48 6.88 -6.58 -9.23
CA ILE A 48 6.86 -5.14 -9.54
C ILE A 48 6.77 -4.92 -11.05
N GLY A 49 7.53 -5.67 -11.85
CA GLY A 49 7.44 -5.62 -13.32
C GLY A 49 6.04 -5.93 -13.83
N ALA A 50 5.38 -6.95 -13.27
CA ALA A 50 4.00 -7.29 -13.61
C ALA A 50 3.00 -6.17 -13.25
N VAL A 51 3.20 -5.50 -12.11
CA VAL A 51 2.38 -4.34 -11.72
C VAL A 51 2.53 -3.21 -12.75
N LEU A 52 3.77 -2.90 -13.16
CA LEU A 52 4.03 -1.83 -14.13
C LEU A 52 3.49 -2.14 -15.54
N ALA A 53 3.37 -3.41 -15.89
CA ALA A 53 2.84 -3.84 -17.19
C ALA A 53 1.32 -3.95 -17.24
N ASP A 54 0.64 -3.95 -16.10
CA ASP A 54 -0.81 -4.13 -16.00
C ASP A 54 -1.54 -2.79 -16.25
N PRO A 55 -2.40 -2.68 -17.27
CA PRO A 55 -3.10 -1.43 -17.60
C PRO A 55 -4.12 -0.99 -16.53
N ASP A 56 -4.58 -1.92 -15.68
CA ASP A 56 -5.49 -1.62 -14.58
C ASP A 56 -4.77 -1.33 -13.24
N ARG A 57 -3.43 -1.28 -13.28
CA ARG A 57 -2.62 -0.92 -12.11
C ARG A 57 -1.78 0.33 -12.37
N CYS A 58 -1.45 1.00 -11.30
CA CYS A 58 -0.51 2.12 -11.32
C CYS A 58 0.35 2.05 -10.06
N LEU A 59 1.65 2.17 -10.22
CA LEU A 59 2.57 2.30 -9.11
C LEU A 59 3.05 3.75 -9.08
N LEU A 60 2.76 4.44 -7.98
CA LEU A 60 3.16 5.81 -7.75
C LEU A 60 4.32 5.85 -6.76
N VAL A 61 5.26 6.76 -6.98
CA VAL A 61 6.43 6.96 -6.13
C VAL A 61 6.58 8.41 -5.73
N GLU A 62 7.14 8.63 -4.54
CA GLU A 62 7.64 9.93 -4.09
C GLU A 62 9.14 9.84 -3.88
N ARG A 63 9.85 10.91 -4.25
CA ARG A 63 11.30 11.02 -4.09
C ARG A 63 11.66 12.12 -3.12
N ASP A 64 12.76 11.93 -2.43
CA ASP A 64 13.37 13.01 -1.66
C ASP A 64 14.10 14.01 -2.61
N PRO A 65 14.55 15.17 -2.10
CA PRO A 65 15.28 16.14 -2.91
C PRO A 65 16.56 15.60 -3.57
N GLY A 66 17.12 14.51 -3.05
CA GLY A 66 18.28 13.83 -3.63
C GLY A 66 17.92 12.82 -4.72
N GLY A 67 16.63 12.63 -5.00
CA GLY A 67 16.13 11.70 -6.03
C GLY A 67 15.91 10.27 -5.53
N ALA A 68 16.22 9.94 -4.28
CA ALA A 68 15.99 8.60 -3.73
C ALA A 68 14.52 8.39 -3.37
N LEU A 69 14.04 7.15 -3.51
CA LEU A 69 12.65 6.82 -3.18
C LEU A 69 12.36 7.00 -1.69
N LEU A 70 11.35 7.78 -1.41
CA LEU A 70 10.84 8.08 -0.07
C LEU A 70 9.60 7.24 0.26
N ALA A 71 8.72 7.07 -0.71
CA ALA A 71 7.50 6.29 -0.59
C ALA A 71 7.06 5.69 -1.92
N SER A 72 6.27 4.62 -1.85
CA SER A 72 5.59 4.03 -3.01
C SER A 72 4.23 3.50 -2.62
N VAL A 73 3.31 3.43 -3.59
CA VAL A 73 1.97 2.86 -3.42
C VAL A 73 1.51 2.23 -4.72
N VAL A 74 0.88 1.07 -4.63
CA VAL A 74 0.23 0.40 -5.75
C VAL A 74 -1.26 0.70 -5.73
N LEU A 75 -1.79 1.08 -6.88
CA LEU A 75 -3.20 1.29 -7.10
C LEU A 75 -3.70 0.28 -8.14
N LYS A 76 -4.90 -0.26 -7.92
CA LYS A 76 -5.57 -1.14 -8.87
C LYS A 76 -6.97 -0.62 -9.14
N ARG A 77 -7.32 -0.50 -10.42
CA ARG A 77 -8.67 -0.11 -10.86
C ARG A 77 -9.62 -1.30 -10.74
N ASP A 78 -10.84 -1.03 -10.26
CA ASP A 78 -11.89 -2.03 -10.12
C ASP A 78 -13.27 -1.35 -10.24
N GLY A 79 -13.79 -1.22 -11.47
CA GLY A 79 -15.03 -0.53 -11.73
C GLY A 79 -15.01 0.93 -11.27
N ASP A 80 -15.92 1.30 -10.38
CA ASP A 80 -16.02 2.62 -9.76
C ASP A 80 -15.16 2.77 -8.49
N ALA A 81 -14.41 1.73 -8.13
CA ALA A 81 -13.51 1.72 -7.00
C ALA A 81 -12.04 1.62 -7.46
N ALA A 82 -11.16 2.03 -6.58
CA ALA A 82 -9.73 1.76 -6.67
C ALA A 82 -9.25 1.04 -5.40
N TRP A 83 -8.35 0.09 -5.54
CA TRP A 83 -7.69 -0.59 -4.44
C TRP A 83 -6.32 0.02 -4.22
N LEU A 84 -6.04 0.37 -2.98
CA LEU A 84 -4.72 0.81 -2.53
C LEU A 84 -4.02 -0.38 -1.86
N GLY A 85 -2.80 -0.64 -2.27
CA GLY A 85 -1.99 -1.70 -1.70
C GLY A 85 -0.52 -1.34 -1.65
N MET A 86 0.24 -2.10 -0.90
CA MET A 86 1.69 -2.01 -0.83
C MET A 86 2.20 -0.56 -0.60
N LEU A 87 1.50 0.18 0.27
CA LEU A 87 1.96 1.50 0.70
C LEU A 87 3.22 1.34 1.55
N ALA A 88 4.33 1.77 1.01
CA ALA A 88 5.62 1.76 1.68
C ALA A 88 6.12 3.18 1.89
N VAL A 89 6.62 3.47 3.09
CA VAL A 89 7.34 4.70 3.42
C VAL A 89 8.67 4.30 4.03
N ARG A 90 9.77 4.93 3.62
CA ARG A 90 11.10 4.66 4.17
C ARG A 90 11.02 4.69 5.70
N PRO A 91 11.40 3.61 6.40
CA PRO A 91 11.21 3.50 7.86
C PRO A 91 11.78 4.67 8.66
N THR A 92 12.96 5.14 8.29
CA THR A 92 13.65 6.27 8.94
C THR A 92 12.98 7.63 8.68
N SER A 93 12.03 7.68 7.74
CA SER A 93 11.28 8.90 7.37
C SER A 93 9.82 8.85 7.81
N GLN A 94 9.39 7.77 8.45
CA GLN A 94 8.04 7.65 9.00
C GLN A 94 7.84 8.61 10.19
N GLY A 95 6.56 8.88 10.50
CA GLY A 95 6.21 9.85 11.55
C GLY A 95 6.10 11.31 11.10
N GLY A 96 6.73 11.69 9.97
CA GLY A 96 6.65 13.04 9.39
C GLY A 96 5.42 13.33 8.52
N GLY A 97 4.39 12.50 8.58
CA GLY A 97 3.15 12.69 7.81
C GLY A 97 3.26 12.31 6.33
N ILE A 98 4.36 11.70 5.89
CA ILE A 98 4.57 11.28 4.50
C ILE A 98 3.47 10.30 4.08
N GLY A 99 3.23 9.24 4.85
CA GLY A 99 2.18 8.26 4.54
C GLY A 99 0.81 8.90 4.36
N ARG A 100 0.45 9.87 5.20
CA ARG A 100 -0.80 10.63 5.06
C ARG A 100 -0.86 11.38 3.73
N ARG A 101 0.21 12.08 3.37
CA ARG A 101 0.28 12.84 2.11
C ARG A 101 0.21 11.91 0.89
N VAL A 102 0.88 10.77 0.95
CA VAL A 102 0.85 9.76 -0.13
C VAL A 102 -0.56 9.21 -0.32
N VAL A 103 -1.26 8.85 0.76
CA VAL A 103 -2.66 8.37 0.67
C VAL A 103 -3.56 9.44 0.08
N GLN A 104 -3.49 10.69 0.56
CA GLN A 104 -4.29 11.80 0.03
C GLN A 104 -4.01 12.06 -1.45
N ALA A 105 -2.75 12.04 -1.86
CA ALA A 105 -2.37 12.22 -3.27
C ALA A 105 -2.82 11.04 -4.14
N ALA A 106 -2.76 9.81 -3.64
CA ALA A 106 -3.27 8.63 -4.33
C ALA A 106 -4.79 8.68 -4.49
N GLU A 107 -5.53 9.09 -3.46
CA GLU A 107 -6.98 9.32 -3.52
C GLU A 107 -7.34 10.34 -4.61
N ALA A 108 -6.67 11.48 -4.62
CA ALA A 108 -6.87 12.53 -5.63
C ALA A 108 -6.52 12.01 -7.04
N TRP A 109 -5.45 11.23 -7.16
CA TRP A 109 -5.01 10.66 -8.42
C TRP A 109 -6.06 9.72 -9.03
N VAL A 110 -6.58 8.75 -8.26
CA VAL A 110 -7.60 7.81 -8.76
C VAL A 110 -8.94 8.49 -9.02
N ALA A 111 -9.33 9.45 -8.20
CA ALA A 111 -10.55 10.24 -8.42
C ALA A 111 -10.48 11.01 -9.74
N THR A 112 -9.34 11.60 -10.06
CA THR A 112 -9.12 12.40 -11.26
C THR A 112 -8.91 11.53 -12.50
N ARG A 113 -8.03 10.52 -12.41
CA ARG A 113 -7.58 9.74 -13.57
C ARG A 113 -8.52 8.58 -13.90
N TRP A 114 -9.06 7.91 -12.89
CA TRP A 114 -9.93 6.75 -13.06
C TRP A 114 -11.40 7.06 -12.79
N ARG A 115 -11.70 8.27 -12.30
CA ARG A 115 -13.03 8.69 -11.84
C ARG A 115 -13.57 7.74 -10.76
N ALA A 116 -12.68 7.19 -9.94
CA ALA A 116 -13.05 6.31 -8.85
C ALA A 116 -13.82 7.07 -7.77
N GLY A 117 -14.97 6.56 -7.39
CA GLY A 117 -15.79 7.12 -6.31
C GLY A 117 -15.45 6.57 -4.95
N ARG A 118 -14.63 5.52 -4.89
CA ARG A 118 -14.25 4.85 -3.64
C ARG A 118 -12.81 4.38 -3.69
N MET A 119 -12.14 4.47 -2.54
CA MET A 119 -10.85 3.82 -2.30
C MET A 119 -11.05 2.69 -1.33
N ARG A 120 -10.52 1.51 -1.66
CA ARG A 120 -10.58 0.29 -0.85
C ARG A 120 -9.18 -0.24 -0.54
N MET A 121 -9.06 -0.99 0.53
CA MET A 121 -7.83 -1.70 0.86
C MET A 121 -8.11 -2.91 1.74
N THR A 122 -7.21 -3.90 1.68
CA THR A 122 -7.18 -4.99 2.65
C THR A 122 -6.08 -4.71 3.68
N VAL A 123 -6.37 -4.98 4.94
CA VAL A 123 -5.41 -4.87 6.04
C VAL A 123 -5.46 -6.13 6.87
N ILE A 124 -4.30 -6.65 7.29
CA ILE A 124 -4.24 -7.77 8.24
C ILE A 124 -4.90 -7.33 9.55
N VAL A 125 -5.87 -8.11 10.03
CA VAL A 125 -6.70 -7.74 11.20
C VAL A 125 -5.89 -7.52 12.48
N GLN A 126 -4.75 -8.19 12.61
CA GLN A 126 -3.86 -8.04 13.77
C GLN A 126 -3.08 -6.70 13.78
N ARG A 127 -3.08 -5.98 12.66
CA ARG A 127 -2.43 -4.65 12.58
C ARG A 127 -3.38 -3.55 13.06
N THR A 128 -3.75 -3.60 14.33
CA THR A 128 -4.78 -2.74 14.92
C THR A 128 -4.42 -1.25 14.89
N GLU A 129 -3.13 -0.90 15.10
CA GLU A 129 -2.68 0.49 15.03
C GLU A 129 -2.78 1.03 13.59
N LEU A 130 -2.48 0.20 12.58
CA LEU A 130 -2.59 0.59 11.18
C LEU A 130 -4.05 0.78 10.78
N ILE A 131 -4.95 -0.11 11.20
CA ILE A 131 -6.39 0.02 10.98
C ILE A 131 -6.89 1.33 11.58
N ALA A 132 -6.56 1.63 12.84
CA ALA A 132 -6.93 2.87 13.51
C ALA A 132 -6.34 4.10 12.77
N TRP A 133 -5.14 3.98 12.22
CA TRP A 133 -4.52 5.04 11.43
C TRP A 133 -5.32 5.36 10.17
N TYR A 134 -5.82 4.35 9.46
CA TYR A 134 -6.69 4.54 8.29
C TYR A 134 -8.08 5.06 8.69
N GLU A 135 -8.67 4.55 9.79
CA GLU A 135 -9.98 5.00 10.29
C GLU A 135 -9.96 6.52 10.60
N ARG A 136 -8.87 7.03 11.19
CA ARG A 136 -8.68 8.49 11.40
C ARG A 136 -8.59 9.31 10.10
N ARG A 137 -8.42 8.65 8.96
CA ARG A 137 -8.38 9.27 7.61
C ARG A 137 -9.67 9.11 6.83
N GLY A 138 -10.70 8.64 7.50
CA GLY A 138 -12.05 8.51 6.95
C GLY A 138 -12.37 7.15 6.32
N TYR A 139 -11.45 6.19 6.43
CA TYR A 139 -11.75 4.81 6.05
C TYR A 139 -12.66 4.15 7.07
N ARG A 140 -13.54 3.27 6.61
CA ARG A 140 -14.47 2.52 7.45
C ARG A 140 -14.38 1.04 7.12
N ARG A 141 -14.57 0.20 8.14
CA ARG A 141 -14.69 -1.26 7.95
C ARG A 141 -15.97 -1.55 7.17
N THR A 142 -15.86 -2.33 6.12
CA THR A 142 -17.01 -2.73 5.29
C THR A 142 -17.78 -3.92 5.87
N GLY A 143 -17.17 -4.67 6.80
CA GLY A 143 -17.64 -5.97 7.25
C GLY A 143 -17.14 -7.14 6.40
N GLU A 144 -16.56 -6.86 5.24
CA GLU A 144 -15.94 -7.90 4.40
C GLU A 144 -14.63 -8.38 5.01
N THR A 145 -14.40 -9.68 4.98
CA THR A 145 -13.17 -10.33 5.43
C THR A 145 -12.64 -11.24 4.32
N ALA A 146 -11.35 -11.49 4.32
CA ALA A 146 -10.73 -12.46 3.44
C ALA A 146 -9.70 -13.31 4.20
N PRO A 147 -9.58 -14.61 3.89
CA PRO A 147 -8.57 -15.46 4.50
C PRO A 147 -7.17 -15.03 4.06
N PHE A 148 -6.18 -15.25 4.93
CA PHE A 148 -4.78 -15.12 4.55
C PHE A 148 -4.38 -16.27 3.61
N PHE A 149 -3.46 -16.00 2.69
CA PHE A 149 -3.01 -16.97 1.67
C PHE A 149 -1.93 -17.91 2.23
N TYR A 150 -2.30 -18.75 3.19
CA TYR A 150 -1.40 -19.77 3.73
C TYR A 150 -0.93 -20.72 2.63
N GLY A 151 0.37 -21.04 2.65
CA GLY A 151 1.00 -21.91 1.66
C GLY A 151 1.46 -21.23 0.37
N ASP A 152 1.13 -19.97 0.15
CA ASP A 152 1.66 -19.17 -0.96
C ASP A 152 2.77 -18.25 -0.48
N GLN A 153 4.02 -18.64 -0.72
CA GLN A 153 5.21 -17.91 -0.27
C GLN A 153 5.34 -16.50 -0.87
N ARG A 154 4.59 -16.18 -1.93
CA ARG A 154 4.55 -14.83 -2.50
C ARG A 154 4.01 -13.78 -1.52
N PHE A 155 3.20 -14.23 -0.55
CA PHE A 155 2.63 -13.37 0.49
C PHE A 155 3.42 -13.39 1.81
N GLY A 156 4.61 -13.96 1.81
CA GLY A 156 5.46 -14.13 2.97
C GLY A 156 5.26 -15.47 3.69
N LEU A 157 6.03 -15.68 4.74
CA LEU A 157 6.00 -16.88 5.58
C LEU A 157 5.29 -16.50 6.89
N PRO A 158 4.04 -16.94 7.13
CA PRO A 158 3.29 -16.53 8.30
C PRO A 158 3.89 -17.14 9.57
N ARG A 159 4.01 -16.31 10.61
CA ARG A 159 4.42 -16.70 11.97
C ARG A 159 3.24 -17.12 12.84
N ARG A 160 2.01 -16.93 12.36
CA ARG A 160 0.76 -17.22 13.04
C ARG A 160 -0.20 -17.94 12.08
N GLN A 161 -1.15 -18.68 12.65
CA GLN A 161 -2.17 -19.41 11.87
C GLN A 161 -3.55 -18.71 11.88
N ASP A 162 -3.67 -17.58 12.57
CA ASP A 162 -4.92 -16.82 12.73
C ASP A 162 -4.93 -15.50 11.94
N LEU A 163 -4.06 -15.36 10.95
CA LEU A 163 -4.04 -14.18 10.07
C LEU A 163 -5.27 -14.16 9.17
N SER A 164 -5.87 -12.99 9.05
CA SER A 164 -6.95 -12.71 8.10
C SER A 164 -6.93 -11.25 7.69
N PHE A 165 -7.63 -10.91 6.61
CA PHE A 165 -7.78 -9.54 6.15
C PHE A 165 -9.16 -9.01 6.48
N ILE A 166 -9.23 -7.71 6.76
CA ILE A 166 -10.46 -6.92 6.69
C ILE A 166 -10.38 -5.97 5.51
N VAL A 167 -11.53 -5.55 5.01
CA VAL A 167 -11.62 -4.55 3.95
C VAL A 167 -12.04 -3.22 4.56
N LEU A 168 -11.24 -2.19 4.29
CA LEU A 168 -11.54 -0.80 4.61
C LEU A 168 -11.95 -0.07 3.33
N GLU A 169 -12.88 0.88 3.44
CA GLU A 169 -13.37 1.67 2.32
C GLU A 169 -13.54 3.14 2.71
N LYS A 170 -13.28 4.04 1.78
CA LYS A 170 -13.54 5.47 1.89
C LYS A 170 -14.19 5.98 0.60
N THR A 171 -15.28 6.72 0.72
CA THR A 171 -15.87 7.46 -0.40
C THR A 171 -14.97 8.65 -0.74
N LEU A 172 -14.69 8.82 -2.03
CA LEU A 172 -13.86 9.91 -2.53
C LEU A 172 -14.73 11.10 -2.95
N PRO A 173 -14.31 12.33 -2.64
CA PRO A 173 -15.05 13.53 -3.05
C PRO A 173 -14.95 13.72 -4.57
N GLY A 174 -16.04 14.15 -5.21
CA GLY A 174 -16.06 14.55 -6.61
C GLY A 174 -16.72 13.56 -7.58
N THR A 175 -17.26 12.44 -7.12
CA THR A 175 -18.12 11.60 -7.95
C THR A 175 -19.56 12.04 -7.75
N PRO A 176 -20.27 12.55 -8.80
CA PRO A 176 -21.69 12.77 -8.69
C PRO A 176 -22.39 11.42 -8.42
N PRO A 177 -23.45 11.40 -7.60
CA PRO A 177 -24.23 10.18 -7.41
C PRO A 177 -24.75 9.74 -8.78
N GLY A 178 -24.46 8.48 -9.14
CA GLY A 178 -25.01 7.86 -10.34
C GLY A 178 -26.50 7.58 -10.18
#